data_7b21c65276516ee6977bfd0788accb25
#
_entry.id   7b21c65276516ee6977bfd0788accb25
#
_cell.length_a   1.000
_cell.length_b   1.000
_cell.length_c   1.000
_cell.angle_alpha   90.00
_cell.angle_beta   90.00
_cell.angle_gamma   90.00
#
_symmetry.space_group_name_H-M   'P 1'
#
loop_
_entity.id
_entity.type
_entity.pdbx_description
1 polymer ?
#
loop_
_entity_poly.entity_id
_entity_poly.type
_entity_poly.pdbx_seq_one_letter_code
_entity_poly.pdbx_strand_id
1 'polypeptide(L)'
;GSDLYAPGVIDCVAQMPDILELARSKNVPIIHTRVLYTQPHLQDGGVWIKKAPVLKDLVLGNPYAEFCEGVEPAEGEIVIVKQYASAFFGTSLVSTLNGMGVDTLIITGCTTSGCIRATAVDTVQHGFRPICVRECIGDRAEGPHEANLFDINAKYGDVISKEQAMGYLNSL
;
A
#
# COMPACT_ATOMS: atom_id res chain seq x y z
N GLY A 1 13.36 18.65 7.71
CA GLY A 1 12.44 17.76 7.02
C GLY A 1 11.48 17.11 8.00
N SER A 2 10.35 16.62 7.52
CA SER A 2 9.42 15.85 8.36
C SER A 2 10.06 14.51 8.75
N ASP A 3 9.74 14.00 9.95
CA ASP A 3 10.12 12.65 10.37
C ASP A 3 9.46 11.56 9.51
N LEU A 4 8.45 11.93 8.70
CA LEU A 4 7.82 11.08 7.68
C LEU A 4 8.58 11.07 6.34
N TYR A 5 9.65 11.85 6.19
CA TYR A 5 10.41 11.91 4.95
C TYR A 5 11.05 10.56 4.60
N ALA A 6 10.72 10.07 3.42
CA ALA A 6 11.22 8.80 2.87
C ALA A 6 11.57 9.00 1.38
N PRO A 7 12.86 9.21 1.03
CA PRO A 7 13.26 9.56 -0.33
C PRO A 7 12.81 8.53 -1.37
N GLY A 8 12.93 7.25 -1.10
CA GLY A 8 12.46 6.21 -2.01
C GLY A 8 10.94 6.20 -2.27
N VAL A 9 10.16 6.88 -1.41
CA VAL A 9 8.71 7.03 -1.62
C VAL A 9 8.42 8.08 -2.69
N ILE A 10 9.22 9.14 -2.78
CA ILE A 10 9.06 10.18 -3.81
C ILE A 10 9.20 9.54 -5.19
N ASP A 11 10.25 8.73 -5.37
CA ASP A 11 10.52 8.05 -6.64
C ASP A 11 9.39 7.06 -6.99
N CYS A 12 8.92 6.27 -6.02
CA CYS A 12 7.86 5.30 -6.27
C CYS A 12 6.52 5.96 -6.60
N VAL A 13 6.16 7.07 -5.95
CA VAL A 13 4.93 7.82 -6.25
C VAL A 13 4.95 8.31 -7.69
N ALA A 14 6.10 8.81 -8.19
CA ALA A 14 6.23 9.26 -9.58
C ALA A 14 6.03 8.13 -10.61
N GLN A 15 6.16 6.86 -10.21
CA GLN A 15 5.96 5.70 -11.09
C GLN A 15 4.53 5.16 -11.10
N MET A 16 3.69 5.58 -10.15
CA MET A 16 2.36 4.99 -9.97
C MET A 16 1.25 5.50 -10.90
N PRO A 17 1.23 6.76 -11.36
CA PRO A 17 0.11 7.27 -12.15
C PRO A 17 -0.19 6.44 -13.40
N ASP A 18 0.83 6.02 -14.16
CA ASP A 18 0.66 5.25 -15.38
C ASP A 18 -0.02 3.90 -15.14
N ILE A 19 0.38 3.19 -14.07
CA ILE A 19 -0.19 1.88 -13.74
C ILE A 19 -1.64 2.02 -13.24
N LEU A 20 -1.94 3.10 -12.49
CA LEU A 20 -3.31 3.42 -12.07
C LEU A 20 -4.19 3.75 -13.26
N GLU A 21 -3.74 4.59 -14.18
CA GLU A 21 -4.49 4.96 -15.38
C GLU A 21 -4.78 3.72 -16.25
N LEU A 22 -3.77 2.87 -16.45
CA LEU A 22 -3.95 1.62 -17.19
C LEU A 22 -4.95 0.70 -16.50
N ALA A 23 -4.84 0.49 -15.18
CA ALA A 23 -5.78 -0.34 -14.44
C ALA A 23 -7.22 0.20 -14.54
N ARG A 24 -7.42 1.51 -14.43
CA ARG A 24 -8.70 2.19 -14.63
C ARG A 24 -9.26 1.93 -16.04
N SER A 25 -8.43 2.08 -17.07
CA SER A 25 -8.84 1.87 -18.47
C SER A 25 -9.26 0.42 -18.76
N LYS A 26 -8.77 -0.53 -17.96
CA LYS A 26 -9.08 -1.96 -18.06
C LYS A 26 -10.20 -2.41 -17.10
N ASN A 27 -10.81 -1.48 -16.36
CA ASN A 27 -11.81 -1.76 -15.33
C ASN A 27 -11.32 -2.73 -14.24
N VAL A 28 -10.02 -2.74 -13.96
CA VAL A 28 -9.45 -3.48 -12.82
C VAL A 28 -9.83 -2.76 -11.53
N PRO A 29 -10.41 -3.46 -10.54
CA PRO A 29 -10.77 -2.83 -9.27
C PRO A 29 -9.56 -2.21 -8.58
N ILE A 30 -9.70 -0.96 -8.13
CA ILE A 30 -8.66 -0.25 -7.41
C ILE A 30 -9.13 0.00 -5.98
N ILE A 31 -8.27 -0.32 -5.03
CA ILE A 31 -8.50 -0.11 -3.60
C ILE A 31 -7.33 0.69 -3.05
N HIS A 32 -7.62 1.88 -2.55
CA HIS A 32 -6.65 2.71 -1.86
C HIS A 32 -6.64 2.38 -0.37
N THR A 33 -5.48 2.46 0.27
CA THR A 33 -5.36 2.30 1.71
C THR A 33 -4.60 3.46 2.32
N ARG A 34 -5.03 3.93 3.50
CA ARG A 34 -4.27 4.90 4.26
C ARG A 34 -4.35 4.65 5.75
N VAL A 35 -3.30 4.99 6.47
CA VAL A 35 -3.36 5.06 7.93
C VAL A 35 -4.02 6.37 8.32
N LEU A 36 -5.05 6.29 9.16
CA LEU A 36 -5.72 7.48 9.68
C LEU A 36 -6.24 7.21 11.09
N TYR A 37 -5.85 8.04 12.03
CA TYR A 37 -6.37 8.00 13.40
C TYR A 37 -7.52 8.99 13.55
N THR A 38 -8.63 8.50 14.09
CA THR A 38 -9.88 9.26 14.17
C THR A 38 -10.41 9.40 15.59
N GLN A 39 -9.89 8.61 16.54
CA GLN A 39 -10.37 8.63 17.91
C GLN A 39 -9.68 9.71 18.75
N PRO A 40 -10.40 10.29 19.73
CA PRO A 40 -9.81 11.26 20.65
C PRO A 40 -8.52 10.71 21.29
N HIS A 41 -7.53 11.59 21.44
CA HIS A 41 -6.23 11.24 22.03
C HIS A 41 -5.49 10.07 21.33
N LEU A 42 -5.80 9.80 20.06
CA LEU A 42 -5.18 8.73 19.26
C LEU A 42 -5.32 7.34 19.91
N GLN A 43 -6.45 7.07 20.53
CA GLN A 43 -6.69 5.79 21.23
C GLN A 43 -6.67 4.60 20.27
N ASP A 44 -7.07 4.81 19.02
CA ASP A 44 -7.03 3.83 17.93
C ASP A 44 -5.61 3.52 17.40
N GLY A 45 -4.60 4.32 17.74
CA GLY A 45 -3.20 4.07 17.38
C GLY A 45 -2.47 3.06 18.28
N GLY A 46 -3.03 2.75 19.45
CA GLY A 46 -2.58 1.71 20.36
C GLY A 46 -1.09 1.82 20.73
N VAL A 47 -0.40 0.67 20.72
CA VAL A 47 1.04 0.62 21.03
C VAL A 47 1.92 1.02 19.84
N TRP A 48 1.38 1.00 18.62
CA TRP A 48 2.17 1.30 17.43
C TRP A 48 2.61 2.77 17.41
N ILE A 49 1.74 3.71 17.71
CA ILE A 49 2.10 5.14 17.79
C ILE A 49 3.08 5.44 18.95
N LYS A 50 3.15 4.59 19.96
CA LYS A 50 4.15 4.71 21.04
C LYS A 50 5.54 4.31 20.54
N LYS A 51 5.61 3.29 19.67
CA LYS A 51 6.85 2.82 19.06
C LYS A 51 7.29 3.71 17.89
N ALA A 52 6.35 4.20 17.10
CA ALA A 52 6.59 5.05 15.94
C ALA A 52 5.82 6.38 16.10
N PRO A 53 6.32 7.32 16.93
CA PRO A 53 5.59 8.56 17.25
C PRO A 53 5.27 9.45 16.05
N VAL A 54 6.02 9.34 14.95
CA VAL A 54 5.76 10.04 13.67
C VAL A 54 4.36 9.77 13.12
N LEU A 55 3.78 8.62 13.43
CA LEU A 55 2.43 8.26 12.99
C LEU A 55 1.33 9.13 13.62
N LYS A 56 1.63 9.88 14.68
CA LYS A 56 0.66 10.78 15.34
C LYS A 56 0.14 11.89 14.43
N ASP A 57 0.88 12.20 13.37
CA ASP A 57 0.50 13.21 12.39
C ASP A 57 -0.53 12.69 11.37
N LEU A 58 -0.79 11.38 11.33
CA LEU A 58 -1.74 10.77 10.41
C LEU A 58 -3.18 10.89 10.94
N VAL A 59 -3.67 12.11 11.03
CA VAL A 59 -5.01 12.47 11.51
C VAL A 59 -5.77 13.28 10.46
N LEU A 60 -7.09 13.27 10.53
CA LEU A 60 -7.96 13.99 9.60
C LEU A 60 -7.61 15.49 9.56
N GLY A 61 -7.45 16.03 8.36
CA GLY A 61 -7.11 17.45 8.13
C GLY A 61 -5.61 17.76 8.24
N ASN A 62 -4.76 16.79 8.56
CA ASN A 62 -3.32 16.96 8.46
C ASN A 62 -2.86 16.61 7.04
N PRO A 63 -2.11 17.49 6.34
CA PRO A 63 -1.62 17.19 4.98
C PRO A 63 -0.82 15.89 4.85
N TYR A 64 -0.15 15.44 5.91
CA TYR A 64 0.59 14.17 5.92
C TYR A 64 -0.31 12.92 5.87
N ALA A 65 -1.60 13.06 6.15
CA ALA A 65 -2.57 11.97 6.07
C ALA A 65 -3.30 11.93 4.72
N GLU A 66 -3.08 12.90 3.84
CA GLU A 66 -3.71 12.94 2.52
C GLU A 66 -2.95 12.08 1.51
N PHE A 67 -3.63 11.73 0.40
CA PHE A 67 -2.98 11.04 -0.71
C PHE A 67 -2.01 11.97 -1.44
N CYS A 68 -0.94 11.41 -1.98
CA CYS A 68 -0.01 12.17 -2.80
C CYS A 68 -0.66 12.53 -4.15
N GLU A 69 -0.24 13.67 -4.72
CA GLU A 69 -0.66 14.10 -6.05
C GLU A 69 -0.39 13.01 -7.11
N GLY A 70 -1.38 12.75 -7.94
CA GLY A 70 -1.33 11.77 -9.03
C GLY A 70 -1.67 10.33 -8.62
N VAL A 71 -1.90 10.08 -7.32
CA VAL A 71 -2.29 8.76 -6.81
C VAL A 71 -3.55 8.83 -5.93
N GLU A 72 -4.30 9.90 -6.07
CA GLU A 72 -5.56 10.07 -5.35
C GLU A 72 -6.62 9.09 -5.84
N PRO A 73 -7.55 8.68 -4.96
CA PRO A 73 -8.70 7.90 -5.36
C PRO A 73 -9.57 8.66 -6.37
N ALA A 74 -9.97 7.98 -7.45
CA ALA A 74 -11.00 8.48 -8.34
C ALA A 74 -12.40 8.27 -7.73
N GLU A 75 -13.39 8.94 -8.29
CA GLU A 75 -14.79 8.78 -7.88
C GLU A 75 -15.23 7.31 -8.01
N GLY A 76 -15.77 6.75 -6.92
CA GLY A 76 -16.21 5.35 -6.87
C GLY A 76 -15.14 4.34 -6.50
N GLU A 77 -13.86 4.72 -6.40
CA GLU A 77 -12.82 3.84 -5.90
C GLU A 77 -12.89 3.68 -4.38
N ILE A 78 -12.61 2.47 -3.92
CA ILE A 78 -12.68 2.12 -2.50
C ILE A 78 -11.47 2.67 -1.74
N VAL A 79 -11.72 3.30 -0.59
CA VAL A 79 -10.67 3.71 0.34
C VAL A 79 -10.81 2.92 1.64
N ILE A 80 -9.80 2.13 1.97
CA ILE A 80 -9.69 1.43 3.25
C ILE A 80 -8.88 2.27 4.23
N VAL A 81 -9.53 2.72 5.29
CA VAL A 81 -8.85 3.36 6.42
C VAL A 81 -8.40 2.29 7.40
N LYS A 82 -7.15 2.36 7.80
CA LYS A 82 -6.54 1.41 8.73
C LYS A 82 -5.77 2.12 9.83
N GLN A 83 -5.56 1.47 10.96
CA GLN A 83 -4.81 2.00 12.10
C GLN A 83 -3.47 1.29 12.30
N TYR A 84 -3.22 0.21 11.53
CA TYR A 84 -2.01 -0.61 11.63
C TYR A 84 -1.39 -0.84 10.25
N ALA A 85 -0.23 -1.51 10.22
CA ALA A 85 0.59 -1.64 9.02
C ALA A 85 -0.13 -2.40 7.89
N SER A 86 -0.65 -3.60 8.17
CA SER A 86 -1.34 -4.40 7.15
C SER A 86 -2.68 -3.77 6.75
N ALA A 87 -2.98 -3.79 5.46
CA ALA A 87 -4.27 -3.38 4.93
C ALA A 87 -5.42 -4.34 5.33
N PHE A 88 -5.08 -5.54 5.77
CA PHE A 88 -6.05 -6.55 6.21
C PHE A 88 -6.39 -6.44 7.69
N PHE A 89 -5.44 -5.99 8.52
CA PHE A 89 -5.62 -6.02 9.97
C PHE A 89 -6.68 -5.02 10.44
N GLY A 90 -7.79 -5.55 10.97
CA GLY A 90 -8.87 -4.74 11.51
C GLY A 90 -9.71 -3.99 10.46
N THR A 91 -9.66 -4.42 9.20
CA THR A 91 -10.42 -3.83 8.09
C THR A 91 -11.38 -4.82 7.44
N SER A 92 -12.21 -4.33 6.54
CA SER A 92 -13.10 -5.16 5.71
C SER A 92 -12.45 -5.68 4.43
N LEU A 93 -11.13 -5.52 4.23
CA LEU A 93 -10.49 -5.79 2.94
C LEU A 93 -10.71 -7.22 2.44
N VAL A 94 -10.60 -8.24 3.30
CA VAL A 94 -10.86 -9.64 2.92
C VAL A 94 -12.26 -9.82 2.34
N SER A 95 -13.28 -9.30 3.03
CA SER A 95 -14.67 -9.41 2.58
C SER A 95 -14.91 -8.68 1.27
N THR A 96 -14.26 -7.52 1.11
CA THR A 96 -14.33 -6.72 -0.12
C THR A 96 -13.74 -7.49 -1.31
N LEU A 97 -12.52 -8.03 -1.16
CA LEU A 97 -11.84 -8.80 -2.20
C LEU A 97 -12.63 -10.07 -2.58
N ASN A 98 -13.12 -10.80 -1.60
CA ASN A 98 -13.96 -11.98 -1.84
C ASN A 98 -15.26 -11.63 -2.58
N GLY A 99 -15.90 -10.53 -2.19
CA GLY A 99 -17.11 -10.05 -2.86
C GLY A 99 -16.90 -9.65 -4.32
N MET A 100 -15.68 -9.22 -4.66
CA MET A 100 -15.26 -8.90 -6.02
C MET A 100 -14.75 -10.11 -6.82
N GLY A 101 -14.58 -11.28 -6.20
CA GLY A 101 -14.00 -12.46 -6.84
C GLY A 101 -12.51 -12.30 -7.18
N VAL A 102 -11.79 -11.45 -6.45
CA VAL A 102 -10.36 -11.22 -6.63
C VAL A 102 -9.57 -12.39 -6.07
N ASP A 103 -8.53 -12.84 -6.77
CA ASP A 103 -7.59 -13.87 -6.33
C ASP A 103 -6.14 -13.36 -6.26
N THR A 104 -5.84 -12.24 -6.89
CA THR A 104 -4.49 -11.69 -7.02
C THR A 104 -4.51 -10.19 -6.74
N LEU A 105 -3.55 -9.69 -5.97
CA LEU A 105 -3.38 -8.28 -5.65
C LEU A 105 -2.08 -7.75 -6.24
N ILE A 106 -2.17 -6.72 -7.08
CA ILE A 106 -1.02 -5.90 -7.47
C ILE A 106 -0.85 -4.84 -6.39
N ILE A 107 0.28 -4.89 -5.68
CA ILE A 107 0.54 -4.05 -4.51
C ILE A 107 1.57 -2.98 -4.86
N THR A 108 1.21 -1.73 -4.55
CA THR A 108 2.07 -0.54 -4.72
C THR A 108 2.01 0.33 -3.46
N GLY A 109 2.93 1.30 -3.35
CA GLY A 109 2.92 2.31 -2.28
C GLY A 109 4.07 2.20 -1.30
N CYS A 110 3.82 2.51 -0.03
CA CYS A 110 4.88 2.62 0.99
C CYS A 110 4.41 2.20 2.39
N THR A 111 5.34 1.90 3.26
CA THR A 111 6.77 1.64 3.04
C THR A 111 7.01 0.14 2.86
N THR A 112 8.00 -0.20 2.06
CA THR A 112 8.34 -1.60 1.71
C THR A 112 8.49 -2.47 2.96
N SER A 113 9.30 -2.04 3.92
CA SER A 113 9.57 -2.77 5.18
C SER A 113 8.43 -2.72 6.20
N GLY A 114 7.41 -1.91 5.95
CA GLY A 114 6.27 -1.70 6.83
C GLY A 114 4.96 -2.23 6.23
N CYS A 115 4.15 -1.30 5.72
CA CYS A 115 2.79 -1.60 5.26
C CYS A 115 2.77 -2.57 4.07
N ILE A 116 3.71 -2.44 3.13
CA ILE A 116 3.79 -3.33 1.96
C ILE A 116 4.10 -4.76 2.40
N ARG A 117 5.16 -4.96 3.20
CA ARG A 117 5.49 -6.28 3.72
C ARG A 117 4.33 -6.88 4.54
N ALA A 118 3.78 -6.12 5.46
CA ALA A 118 2.69 -6.61 6.30
C ALA A 118 1.46 -7.02 5.46
N THR A 119 1.12 -6.20 4.45
CA THR A 119 0.01 -6.50 3.53
C THR A 119 0.32 -7.71 2.65
N ALA A 120 1.52 -7.84 2.09
CA ALA A 120 1.89 -8.99 1.26
C ALA A 120 1.85 -10.31 2.04
N VAL A 121 2.33 -10.31 3.29
CA VAL A 121 2.25 -11.48 4.17
C VAL A 121 0.79 -11.85 4.46
N ASP A 122 -0.04 -10.88 4.82
CA ASP A 122 -1.45 -11.15 5.09
C ASP A 122 -2.22 -11.53 3.81
N THR A 123 -1.85 -10.98 2.66
CA THR A 123 -2.42 -11.38 1.37
C THR A 123 -2.33 -12.89 1.16
N VAL A 124 -1.13 -13.46 1.30
CA VAL A 124 -0.95 -14.92 1.13
C VAL A 124 -1.62 -15.72 2.25
N GLN A 125 -1.64 -15.21 3.47
CA GLN A 125 -2.30 -15.87 4.60
C GLN A 125 -3.83 -15.93 4.44
N HIS A 126 -4.42 -14.97 3.73
CA HIS A 126 -5.84 -14.96 3.38
C HIS A 126 -6.17 -15.69 2.07
N GLY A 127 -5.18 -16.32 1.42
CA GLY A 127 -5.38 -17.13 0.22
C GLY A 127 -5.35 -16.36 -1.09
N PHE A 128 -4.90 -15.10 -1.08
CA PHE A 128 -4.70 -14.30 -2.29
C PHE A 128 -3.22 -14.34 -2.72
N ARG A 129 -2.94 -14.00 -3.97
CA ARG A 129 -1.58 -13.91 -4.53
C ARG A 129 -1.08 -12.46 -4.47
N PRO A 130 -0.06 -12.12 -3.68
CA PRO A 130 0.54 -10.79 -3.69
C PRO A 130 1.56 -10.66 -4.83
N ILE A 131 1.40 -9.62 -5.64
CA ILE A 131 2.33 -9.20 -6.68
C ILE A 131 2.80 -7.79 -6.35
N CYS A 132 4.05 -7.62 -5.97
CA CYS A 132 4.64 -6.33 -5.64
C CYS A 132 5.33 -5.73 -6.86
N VAL A 133 5.02 -4.48 -7.19
CA VAL A 133 5.64 -3.78 -8.33
C VAL A 133 6.83 -2.96 -7.82
N ARG A 134 8.05 -3.41 -8.13
CA ARG A 134 9.30 -2.88 -7.56
C ARG A 134 9.40 -1.35 -7.63
N GLU A 135 9.22 -0.77 -8.81
CA GLU A 135 9.40 0.67 -9.03
C GLU A 135 8.26 1.50 -8.43
N CYS A 136 7.13 0.86 -8.13
CA CYS A 136 5.95 1.49 -7.51
C CYS A 136 5.89 1.26 -6.00
N ILE A 137 6.99 0.81 -5.39
CA ILE A 137 7.11 0.59 -3.94
C ILE A 137 8.35 1.33 -3.44
N GLY A 138 8.23 2.05 -2.32
CA GLY A 138 9.33 2.82 -1.76
C GLY A 138 9.50 2.66 -0.25
N ASP A 139 10.69 3.02 0.24
CA ASP A 139 11.00 3.03 1.66
C ASP A 139 11.89 4.22 2.03
N ARG A 140 12.11 4.41 3.35
CA ARG A 140 12.99 5.45 3.92
C ARG A 140 14.48 5.17 3.71
N ALA A 141 14.86 3.91 3.44
CA ALA A 141 16.25 3.49 3.27
C ALA A 141 16.34 2.28 2.35
N GLU A 142 17.41 2.21 1.55
CA GLU A 142 17.64 1.15 0.56
C GLU A 142 17.79 -0.24 1.21
N GLY A 143 18.57 -0.35 2.29
CA GLY A 143 18.80 -1.63 2.96
C GLY A 143 17.51 -2.36 3.38
N PRO A 144 16.62 -1.74 4.18
CA PRO A 144 15.31 -2.30 4.49
C PRO A 144 14.45 -2.55 3.26
N HIS A 145 14.48 -1.66 2.25
CA HIS A 145 13.74 -1.83 1.00
C HIS A 145 14.13 -3.14 0.30
N GLU A 146 15.41 -3.30 -0.03
CA GLU A 146 15.91 -4.47 -0.76
C GLU A 146 15.76 -5.77 0.04
N ALA A 147 16.05 -5.76 1.35
CA ALA A 147 15.88 -6.94 2.18
C ALA A 147 14.43 -7.43 2.23
N ASN A 148 13.46 -6.50 2.28
CA ASN A 148 12.05 -6.87 2.31
C ASN A 148 11.52 -7.31 0.94
N LEU A 149 11.95 -6.69 -0.16
CA LEU A 149 11.62 -7.18 -1.50
C LEU A 149 12.19 -8.59 -1.73
N PHE A 150 13.44 -8.85 -1.30
CA PHE A 150 14.02 -10.19 -1.34
C PHE A 150 13.17 -11.21 -0.57
N ASP A 151 12.78 -10.88 0.66
CA ASP A 151 11.97 -11.77 1.50
C ASP A 151 10.57 -12.01 0.92
N ILE A 152 9.92 -10.97 0.39
CA ILE A 152 8.61 -11.09 -0.25
C ILE A 152 8.71 -12.04 -1.44
N ASN A 153 9.69 -11.81 -2.33
CA ASN A 153 9.87 -12.61 -3.54
C ASN A 153 10.25 -14.08 -3.23
N ALA A 154 10.96 -14.30 -2.13
CA ALA A 154 11.40 -15.64 -1.76
C ALA A 154 10.32 -16.50 -1.08
N LYS A 155 9.33 -15.87 -0.40
CA LYS A 155 8.47 -16.59 0.56
C LYS A 155 6.99 -16.30 0.48
N TYR A 156 6.58 -15.12 0.02
CA TYR A 156 5.21 -14.67 0.19
C TYR A 156 4.46 -14.40 -1.12
N GLY A 157 5.15 -13.91 -2.14
CA GLY A 157 4.56 -13.56 -3.43
C GLY A 157 5.64 -13.21 -4.44
N ASP A 158 5.28 -12.57 -5.52
CA ASP A 158 6.23 -12.20 -6.57
C ASP A 158 6.56 -10.69 -6.51
N VAL A 159 7.81 -10.37 -6.81
CA VAL A 159 8.26 -9.00 -7.05
C VAL A 159 8.58 -8.87 -8.53
N ILE A 160 7.82 -8.04 -9.23
CA ILE A 160 7.93 -7.86 -10.68
C ILE A 160 8.28 -6.41 -11.02
N SER A 161 8.76 -6.17 -12.23
CA SER A 161 8.97 -4.82 -12.73
C SER A 161 7.65 -4.12 -13.10
N LYS A 162 7.66 -2.78 -13.15
CA LYS A 162 6.54 -1.99 -13.66
C LYS A 162 6.17 -2.41 -15.10
N GLU A 163 7.18 -2.65 -15.95
CA GLU A 163 6.97 -3.12 -17.32
C GLU A 163 6.19 -4.43 -17.37
N GLN A 164 6.55 -5.40 -16.53
CA GLN A 164 5.83 -6.69 -16.43
C GLN A 164 4.39 -6.48 -15.95
N ALA A 165 4.18 -5.64 -14.93
CA ALA A 165 2.84 -5.32 -14.43
C ALA A 165 1.97 -4.64 -15.50
N MET A 166 2.53 -3.66 -16.23
CA MET A 166 1.87 -2.99 -17.35
C MET A 166 1.55 -3.96 -18.49
N GLY A 167 2.48 -4.87 -18.81
CA GLY A 167 2.27 -5.93 -19.80
C GLY A 167 1.10 -6.85 -19.43
N TYR A 168 1.03 -7.26 -18.17
CA TYR A 168 -0.09 -8.06 -17.67
C TYR A 168 -1.42 -7.29 -17.77
N LEU A 169 -1.48 -6.07 -17.26
CA LEU A 169 -2.69 -5.25 -17.33
C LEU A 169 -3.16 -5.01 -18.75
N ASN A 170 -2.24 -4.84 -19.71
CA ASN A 170 -2.59 -4.70 -21.12
C ASN A 170 -3.20 -5.98 -21.73
N SER A 171 -2.89 -7.15 -21.18
CA SER A 171 -3.40 -8.44 -21.65
C SER A 171 -4.83 -8.75 -21.17
N LEU A 172 -5.35 -7.99 -20.20
CA LEU A 172 -6.73 -8.06 -19.74
C LEU A 172 -7.68 -7.33 -20.71
#